data_149e45ee8a26dd9eefc7c572fa4bea6a
#
_entry.id   149e45ee8a26dd9eefc7c572fa4bea6a
#
_cell.length_a   1.000
_cell.length_b   1.000
_cell.length_c   1.000
_cell.angle_alpha   90.00
_cell.angle_beta   90.00
_cell.angle_gamma   90.00
#
_symmetry.space_group_name_H-M   'P 1'
#
loop_
_entity.id
_entity.type
_entity.pdbx_description
1 polymer ?
#
loop_
_entity_poly.entity_id
_entity_poly.type
_entity_poly.pdbx_seq_one_letter_code
_entity_poly.pdbx_strand_id
1 'polypeptide(L)'
;MSANTPEKDLSSVAPADLAPVPVDPWVLADVAHARYHDPHEVLGAHVGEDGVTVRTVRHLADNVVIITKDGTYPATHEQDGVWVAVLPGQEVPDYRIKVTYGDETTTVDDPYRYMPTLGEMDTYLISEGRHEELWEVLGAHVKRYDGPMGEVEGTAFAVWAPNARAVRVVGDFNYWDGTATAMRSLGSSGVWELFVPGVGVGARYKFELCFADGSWHQKADPMARATEVPPATASVVTDQ
;
A
#
# COMPACT_ATOMS: atom_id res chain seq x y z
N MET A 1 -8.25 9.43 -41.45
CA MET A 1 -8.65 10.69 -40.76
C MET A 1 -8.75 10.36 -39.30
N SER A 2 -7.66 10.61 -38.55
CA SER A 2 -7.65 10.43 -37.09
C SER A 2 -8.31 11.64 -36.50
N ALA A 3 -9.41 11.43 -35.77
CA ALA A 3 -10.07 12.46 -34.99
C ALA A 3 -9.16 12.82 -33.81
N ASN A 4 -8.63 14.03 -33.85
CA ASN A 4 -7.89 14.64 -32.74
C ASN A 4 -8.93 15.02 -31.67
N THR A 5 -9.06 14.24 -30.63
CA THR A 5 -9.86 14.61 -29.47
C THR A 5 -9.13 15.77 -28.79
N PRO A 6 -9.77 16.91 -28.53
CA PRO A 6 -9.09 18.03 -27.86
C PRO A 6 -8.69 17.63 -26.46
N GLU A 7 -7.42 17.78 -26.16
CA GLU A 7 -6.86 17.65 -24.81
C GLU A 7 -7.56 18.68 -23.90
N LYS A 8 -8.25 18.17 -22.88
CA LYS A 8 -8.98 19.01 -21.92
C LYS A 8 -7.96 19.78 -21.09
N ASP A 9 -7.93 21.10 -21.18
CA ASP A 9 -7.08 21.94 -20.35
C ASP A 9 -7.60 21.91 -18.90
N LEU A 10 -6.98 21.09 -18.05
CA LEU A 10 -7.34 20.89 -16.64
C LEU A 10 -6.75 21.96 -15.72
N SER A 11 -5.91 22.86 -16.24
CA SER A 11 -5.22 23.88 -15.44
C SER A 11 -6.16 24.96 -14.86
N SER A 12 -7.37 25.07 -15.39
CA SER A 12 -8.38 26.07 -14.99
C SER A 12 -9.52 25.50 -14.14
N VAL A 13 -9.56 24.20 -13.89
CA VAL A 13 -10.63 23.54 -13.11
C VAL A 13 -10.26 23.55 -11.63
N ALA A 14 -11.17 24.02 -10.78
CA ALA A 14 -10.94 23.95 -9.33
C ALA A 14 -10.87 22.48 -8.89
N PRO A 15 -9.96 22.11 -7.97
CA PRO A 15 -9.81 20.70 -7.52
C PRO A 15 -11.10 20.06 -7.00
N ALA A 16 -12.04 20.86 -6.51
CA ALA A 16 -13.34 20.37 -6.02
C ALA A 16 -14.30 19.92 -7.14
N ASP A 17 -14.02 20.28 -8.41
CA ASP A 17 -14.85 19.95 -9.55
C ASP A 17 -14.34 18.74 -10.35
N LEU A 18 -13.20 18.17 -9.93
CA LEU A 18 -12.61 16.99 -10.59
C LEU A 18 -13.23 15.71 -10.05
N ALA A 19 -13.68 14.82 -10.96
CA ALA A 19 -14.27 13.55 -10.59
C ALA A 19 -13.17 12.47 -10.39
N PRO A 20 -13.24 11.70 -9.29
CA PRO A 20 -12.32 10.59 -9.09
C PRO A 20 -12.60 9.44 -10.05
N VAL A 21 -11.59 8.61 -10.32
CA VAL A 21 -11.78 7.34 -11.01
C VAL A 21 -12.82 6.52 -10.23
N PRO A 22 -13.91 6.09 -10.88
CA PRO A 22 -14.98 5.38 -10.18
C PRO A 22 -14.52 3.99 -9.71
N VAL A 23 -14.98 3.60 -8.54
CA VAL A 23 -14.77 2.26 -7.95
C VAL A 23 -16.10 1.76 -7.41
N ASP A 24 -16.37 0.47 -7.62
CA ASP A 24 -17.57 -0.14 -7.09
C ASP A 24 -17.62 -0.08 -5.54
N PRO A 25 -18.76 0.28 -4.94
CA PRO A 25 -18.87 0.43 -3.48
C PRO A 25 -18.49 -0.83 -2.70
N TRP A 26 -18.73 -2.03 -3.24
CA TRP A 26 -18.35 -3.27 -2.58
C TRP A 26 -16.82 -3.46 -2.57
N VAL A 27 -16.11 -3.00 -3.62
CA VAL A 27 -14.63 -3.00 -3.66
C VAL A 27 -14.07 -2.03 -2.62
N LEU A 28 -14.66 -0.82 -2.52
CA LEU A 28 -14.28 0.16 -1.49
C LEU A 28 -14.47 -0.41 -0.08
N ALA A 29 -15.56 -1.12 0.16
CA ALA A 29 -15.83 -1.77 1.45
C ALA A 29 -14.76 -2.84 1.77
N ASP A 30 -14.39 -3.67 0.80
CA ASP A 30 -13.35 -4.69 0.99
C ASP A 30 -11.98 -4.07 1.19
N VAL A 31 -11.62 -3.03 0.44
CA VAL A 31 -10.38 -2.27 0.60
C VAL A 31 -10.31 -1.62 1.97
N ALA A 32 -11.40 -1.00 2.43
CA ALA A 32 -11.49 -0.36 3.74
C ALA A 32 -11.20 -1.32 4.90
N HIS A 33 -11.49 -2.60 4.73
CA HIS A 33 -11.31 -3.65 5.75
C HIS A 33 -10.13 -4.59 5.47
N ALA A 34 -9.23 -4.21 4.57
CA ALA A 34 -8.06 -5.00 4.16
C ALA A 34 -8.40 -6.42 3.66
N ARG A 35 -9.55 -6.57 2.98
CA ARG A 35 -10.05 -7.86 2.45
C ARG A 35 -9.92 -7.99 0.94
N TYR A 36 -9.51 -6.93 0.25
CA TYR A 36 -9.34 -6.94 -1.20
C TYR A 36 -7.94 -7.46 -1.56
N HIS A 37 -7.88 -8.38 -2.52
CA HIS A 37 -6.64 -9.08 -2.90
C HIS A 37 -5.61 -8.21 -3.63
N ASP A 38 -6.05 -7.11 -4.24
CA ASP A 38 -5.18 -6.15 -4.92
C ASP A 38 -5.51 -4.70 -4.50
N PRO A 39 -5.11 -4.30 -3.29
CA PRO A 39 -5.40 -2.95 -2.79
C PRO A 39 -4.75 -1.86 -3.65
N HIS A 40 -3.67 -2.13 -4.37
CA HIS A 40 -3.01 -1.18 -5.25
C HIS A 40 -3.84 -0.81 -6.49
N GLU A 41 -4.84 -1.61 -6.86
CA GLU A 41 -5.80 -1.28 -7.92
C GLU A 41 -6.68 -0.08 -7.54
N VAL A 42 -6.90 0.14 -6.26
CA VAL A 42 -7.79 1.17 -5.73
C VAL A 42 -7.02 2.25 -4.99
N LEU A 43 -6.14 1.84 -4.07
CA LEU A 43 -5.31 2.73 -3.25
C LEU A 43 -4.09 3.23 -4.03
N GLY A 44 -3.48 4.30 -3.54
CA GLY A 44 -2.41 4.97 -4.25
C GLY A 44 -2.96 5.94 -5.29
N ALA A 45 -2.18 6.20 -6.33
CA ALA A 45 -2.48 7.20 -7.35
C ALA A 45 -2.80 6.56 -8.70
N HIS A 46 -3.92 6.98 -9.30
CA HIS A 46 -4.41 6.46 -10.57
C HIS A 46 -4.83 7.59 -11.50
N VAL A 47 -4.30 7.58 -12.73
CA VAL A 47 -4.66 8.57 -13.74
C VAL A 47 -6.06 8.30 -14.26
N GLY A 48 -6.93 9.31 -14.20
CA GLY A 48 -8.29 9.30 -14.74
C GLY A 48 -8.52 10.40 -15.78
N GLU A 49 -9.76 10.53 -16.21
CA GLU A 49 -10.13 11.56 -17.22
C GLU A 49 -9.92 12.99 -16.71
N ASP A 50 -10.25 13.24 -15.45
CA ASP A 50 -10.21 14.57 -14.84
C ASP A 50 -8.91 14.88 -14.07
N GLY A 51 -7.99 13.92 -13.95
CA GLY A 51 -6.74 14.10 -13.23
C GLY A 51 -6.26 12.83 -12.56
N VAL A 52 -5.42 12.96 -11.53
CA VAL A 52 -4.86 11.85 -10.77
C VAL A 52 -5.68 11.64 -9.50
N THR A 53 -6.37 10.52 -9.40
CA THR A 53 -7.10 10.12 -8.20
C THR A 53 -6.16 9.48 -7.20
N VAL A 54 -6.13 9.98 -5.97
CA VAL A 54 -5.37 9.39 -4.86
C VAL A 54 -6.34 8.93 -3.79
N ARG A 55 -6.29 7.64 -3.43
CA ARG A 55 -7.07 7.05 -2.33
C ARG A 55 -6.17 6.48 -1.24
N THR A 56 -6.61 6.63 0.00
CA THR A 56 -5.93 6.08 1.18
C THR A 56 -6.97 5.64 2.21
N VAL A 57 -6.66 4.57 2.95
CA VAL A 57 -7.49 4.11 4.08
C VAL A 57 -6.96 4.74 5.35
N ARG A 58 -7.79 5.57 6.00
CA ARG A 58 -7.49 6.24 7.28
C ARG A 58 -8.73 6.25 8.15
N HIS A 59 -8.95 5.15 8.85
CA HIS A 59 -10.04 5.05 9.81
C HIS A 59 -9.83 6.07 10.93
N LEU A 60 -10.91 6.67 11.39
CA LEU A 60 -10.92 7.65 12.49
C LEU A 60 -10.10 8.93 12.22
N ALA A 61 -9.61 9.16 11.01
CA ALA A 61 -8.98 10.43 10.66
C ALA A 61 -10.02 11.56 10.65
N ASP A 62 -9.65 12.72 11.18
CA ASP A 62 -10.48 13.92 11.10
C ASP A 62 -10.23 14.69 9.81
N ASN A 63 -9.00 14.58 9.27
CA ASN A 63 -8.63 15.24 8.04
C ASN A 63 -7.49 14.50 7.32
N VAL A 64 -7.56 14.50 5.99
CA VAL A 64 -6.51 13.95 5.12
C VAL A 64 -6.21 14.93 4.02
N VAL A 65 -4.93 15.21 3.78
CA VAL A 65 -4.44 16.13 2.75
C VAL A 65 -3.32 15.45 1.97
N ILE A 66 -3.41 15.47 0.65
CA ILE A 66 -2.33 15.03 -0.22
C ILE A 66 -1.38 16.21 -0.46
N ILE A 67 -0.09 15.99 -0.22
CA ILE A 67 0.96 16.99 -0.36
C ILE A 67 1.86 16.60 -1.52
N THR A 68 2.05 17.53 -2.45
CA THR A 68 3.02 17.40 -3.55
C THR A 68 4.03 18.55 -3.47
N LYS A 69 5.03 18.54 -4.34
CA LYS A 69 5.97 19.65 -4.47
C LYS A 69 5.29 20.95 -4.89
N ASP A 70 4.20 20.84 -5.66
CA ASP A 70 3.53 21.97 -6.30
C ASP A 70 2.29 22.47 -5.54
N GLY A 71 1.84 21.74 -4.52
CA GLY A 71 0.66 22.15 -3.76
C GLY A 71 0.13 21.10 -2.79
N THR A 72 -1.00 21.46 -2.16
CA THR A 72 -1.72 20.61 -1.23
C THR A 72 -3.16 20.43 -1.68
N TYR A 73 -3.67 19.20 -1.57
CA TYR A 73 -4.98 18.82 -2.06
C TYR A 73 -5.75 18.14 -0.94
N PRO A 74 -6.77 18.81 -0.36
CA PRO A 74 -7.62 18.18 0.66
C PRO A 74 -8.35 16.99 0.08
N ALA A 75 -8.32 15.86 0.81
CA ALA A 75 -9.12 14.69 0.50
C ALA A 75 -10.50 14.80 1.17
N THR A 76 -11.47 14.12 0.61
CA THR A 76 -12.81 13.93 1.19
C THR A 76 -13.00 12.48 1.60
N HIS A 77 -13.76 12.26 2.68
CA HIS A 77 -14.15 10.91 3.06
C HIS A 77 -15.13 10.35 2.01
N GLU A 78 -14.79 9.21 1.43
CA GLU A 78 -15.60 8.57 0.38
C GLU A 78 -16.51 7.50 0.98
N GLN A 79 -15.93 6.49 1.63
CA GLN A 79 -16.68 5.38 2.25
C GLN A 79 -15.81 4.63 3.26
N ASP A 80 -16.36 4.28 4.43
CA ASP A 80 -15.77 3.35 5.42
C ASP A 80 -14.30 3.61 5.79
N GLY A 81 -13.90 4.87 5.87
CA GLY A 81 -12.52 5.26 6.16
C GLY A 81 -11.61 5.36 4.93
N VAL A 82 -12.13 5.18 3.73
CA VAL A 82 -11.45 5.52 2.47
C VAL A 82 -11.59 7.01 2.21
N TRP A 83 -10.47 7.66 1.99
CA TRP A 83 -10.37 9.07 1.63
C TRP A 83 -9.89 9.21 0.20
N VAL A 84 -10.41 10.20 -0.52
CA VAL A 84 -10.11 10.44 -1.93
C VAL A 84 -9.83 11.91 -2.21
N ALA A 85 -8.79 12.15 -3.00
CA ALA A 85 -8.50 13.45 -3.60
C ALA A 85 -8.25 13.28 -5.09
N VAL A 86 -8.56 14.31 -5.89
CA VAL A 86 -8.19 14.36 -7.30
C VAL A 86 -7.24 15.53 -7.52
N LEU A 87 -6.08 15.21 -8.05
CA LEU A 87 -5.02 16.17 -8.35
C LEU A 87 -5.11 16.53 -9.85
N PRO A 88 -4.89 17.81 -10.22
CA PRO A 88 -4.86 18.18 -11.63
C PRO A 88 -3.64 17.57 -12.35
N GLY A 89 -3.78 17.32 -13.65
CA GLY A 89 -2.73 16.76 -14.48
C GLY A 89 -2.96 15.31 -14.87
N GLN A 90 -2.07 14.77 -15.70
CA GLN A 90 -2.16 13.43 -16.28
C GLN A 90 -0.91 12.58 -15.96
N GLU A 91 -0.07 13.05 -15.05
CA GLU A 91 1.09 12.33 -14.56
C GLU A 91 1.01 12.20 -13.04
N VAL A 92 1.34 11.01 -12.52
CA VAL A 92 1.37 10.76 -11.08
C VAL A 92 2.55 11.52 -10.48
N PRO A 93 2.30 12.53 -9.60
CA PRO A 93 3.38 13.25 -8.93
C PRO A 93 3.97 12.41 -7.80
N ASP A 94 5.17 12.77 -7.35
CA ASP A 94 5.62 12.37 -6.02
C ASP A 94 4.77 13.09 -4.96
N TYR A 95 4.26 12.36 -3.96
CA TYR A 95 3.36 12.92 -2.96
C TYR A 95 3.56 12.30 -1.58
N ARG A 96 3.02 12.97 -0.58
CA ARG A 96 2.90 12.47 0.80
C ARG A 96 1.47 12.66 1.27
N ILE A 97 1.11 11.95 2.33
CA ILE A 97 -0.22 12.00 2.94
C ILE A 97 -0.08 12.61 4.32
N LYS A 98 -0.74 13.74 4.54
CA LYS A 98 -0.86 14.39 5.84
C LYS A 98 -2.18 13.97 6.46
N VAL A 99 -2.13 13.35 7.63
CA VAL A 99 -3.29 12.83 8.34
C VAL A 99 -3.39 13.51 9.70
N THR A 100 -4.60 13.90 10.08
CA THR A 100 -4.89 14.51 11.38
C THR A 100 -5.86 13.62 12.16
N TYR A 101 -5.50 13.33 13.40
CA TYR A 101 -6.31 12.64 14.40
C TYR A 101 -6.37 13.52 15.65
N GLY A 102 -7.52 14.14 15.93
CA GLY A 102 -7.63 15.12 17.03
C GLY A 102 -6.60 16.25 16.89
N ASP A 103 -5.74 16.39 17.88
CA ASP A 103 -4.69 17.41 17.89
C ASP A 103 -3.36 16.93 17.25
N GLU A 104 -3.27 15.66 16.89
CA GLU A 104 -2.06 15.09 16.30
C GLU A 104 -2.13 15.11 14.77
N THR A 105 -1.04 15.57 14.13
CA THR A 105 -0.90 15.58 12.68
C THR A 105 0.41 14.94 12.29
N THR A 106 0.34 13.97 11.37
CA THR A 106 1.49 13.24 10.85
C THR A 106 1.52 13.29 9.32
N THR A 107 2.71 13.40 8.75
CA THR A 107 2.94 13.27 7.31
C THR A 107 3.67 11.98 7.04
N VAL A 108 3.10 11.14 6.18
CA VAL A 108 3.63 9.81 5.84
C VAL A 108 3.71 9.63 4.33
N ASP A 109 4.56 8.73 3.90
CA ASP A 109 4.56 8.26 2.52
C ASP A 109 3.48 7.18 2.33
N ASP A 110 3.09 6.93 1.08
CA ASP A 110 2.03 6.00 0.73
C ASP A 110 2.63 4.64 0.32
N PRO A 111 2.33 3.55 1.04
CA PRO A 111 2.75 2.20 0.63
C PRO A 111 2.28 1.82 -0.77
N TYR A 112 1.13 2.33 -1.20
CA TYR A 112 0.44 1.90 -2.43
C TYR A 112 0.91 2.64 -3.69
N ARG A 113 1.91 3.49 -3.60
CA ARG A 113 2.52 4.13 -4.77
C ARG A 113 3.71 3.38 -5.36
N TYR A 114 4.12 2.27 -4.73
CA TYR A 114 5.31 1.51 -5.12
C TYR A 114 4.97 0.30 -5.98
N MET A 115 5.84 0.03 -6.94
CA MET A 115 5.78 -1.17 -7.77
C MET A 115 6.16 -2.41 -6.95
N PRO A 116 5.80 -3.64 -7.40
CA PRO A 116 6.23 -4.86 -6.73
C PRO A 116 7.75 -4.93 -6.57
N THR A 117 8.18 -5.41 -5.41
CA THR A 117 9.61 -5.59 -5.09
C THR A 117 10.17 -6.92 -5.60
N LEU A 118 9.31 -7.87 -5.95
CA LEU A 118 9.67 -9.10 -6.64
C LEU A 118 9.53 -8.92 -8.15
N GLY A 119 10.53 -9.41 -8.90
CA GLY A 119 10.48 -9.43 -10.36
C GLY A 119 9.57 -10.54 -10.92
N GLU A 120 9.26 -10.45 -12.20
CA GLU A 120 8.46 -11.47 -12.92
C GLU A 120 9.16 -12.84 -12.90
N MET A 121 10.48 -12.87 -12.97
CA MET A 121 11.25 -14.12 -12.92
C MET A 121 11.10 -14.81 -11.55
N ASP A 122 11.15 -14.04 -10.46
CA ASP A 122 10.99 -14.59 -9.11
C ASP A 122 9.60 -15.20 -8.93
N THR A 123 8.55 -14.46 -9.32
CA THR A 123 7.17 -14.94 -9.23
C THR A 123 6.92 -16.15 -10.11
N TYR A 124 7.52 -16.20 -11.29
CA TYR A 124 7.47 -17.37 -12.18
C TYR A 124 8.14 -18.60 -11.53
N LEU A 125 9.37 -18.46 -11.02
CA LEU A 125 10.10 -19.56 -10.40
C LEU A 125 9.40 -20.08 -9.12
N ILE A 126 8.77 -19.18 -8.36
CA ILE A 126 7.97 -19.56 -7.20
C ILE A 126 6.74 -20.36 -7.62
N SER A 127 6.03 -19.93 -8.65
CA SER A 127 4.86 -20.64 -9.17
C SER A 127 5.17 -22.05 -9.68
N GLU A 128 6.36 -22.23 -10.22
CA GLU A 128 6.88 -23.53 -10.70
C GLU A 128 7.51 -24.39 -9.57
N GLY A 129 7.62 -23.86 -8.35
CA GLY A 129 8.29 -24.53 -7.23
C GLY A 129 9.80 -24.71 -7.45
N ARG A 130 10.43 -23.84 -8.21
CA ARG A 130 11.83 -23.94 -8.66
C ARG A 130 12.73 -22.81 -8.16
N HIS A 131 12.23 -21.90 -7.34
CA HIS A 131 13.04 -20.81 -6.79
C HIS A 131 13.93 -21.37 -5.67
N GLU A 132 15.26 -21.29 -5.85
CA GLU A 132 16.23 -21.89 -4.93
C GLU A 132 16.63 -20.94 -3.79
N GLU A 133 16.42 -19.63 -3.94
CA GLU A 133 16.87 -18.58 -3.00
C GLU A 133 15.68 -17.74 -2.49
N LEU A 134 14.63 -18.42 -1.98
CA LEU A 134 13.41 -17.77 -1.49
C LEU A 134 13.65 -16.68 -0.43
N TRP A 135 14.70 -16.85 0.38
CA TRP A 135 15.05 -15.89 1.44
C TRP A 135 15.56 -14.55 0.90
N GLU A 136 15.92 -14.46 -0.36
CA GLU A 136 16.34 -13.19 -0.98
C GLU A 136 15.15 -12.33 -1.39
N VAL A 137 13.99 -12.93 -1.62
CA VAL A 137 12.80 -12.26 -2.15
C VAL A 137 11.61 -12.29 -1.20
N LEU A 138 11.51 -13.32 -0.34
CA LEU A 138 10.49 -13.41 0.73
C LEU A 138 11.07 -12.92 2.06
N GLY A 139 10.17 -12.58 2.99
CA GLY A 139 10.53 -12.06 4.29
C GLY A 139 10.45 -10.53 4.34
N ALA A 140 11.32 -9.91 5.09
CA ALA A 140 11.38 -8.46 5.29
C ALA A 140 12.74 -7.91 4.83
N HIS A 141 12.73 -7.05 3.83
CA HIS A 141 13.94 -6.48 3.22
C HIS A 141 13.89 -4.95 3.24
N VAL A 142 14.87 -4.32 3.88
CA VAL A 142 14.99 -2.86 3.85
C VAL A 142 15.32 -2.39 2.43
N LYS A 143 14.58 -1.41 1.94
CA LYS A 143 14.73 -0.80 0.61
C LYS A 143 14.79 0.71 0.73
N ARG A 144 15.47 1.35 -0.22
CA ARG A 144 15.57 2.80 -0.35
C ARG A 144 15.20 3.22 -1.76
N TYR A 145 14.45 4.29 -1.84
CA TYR A 145 14.01 4.90 -3.09
C TYR A 145 14.29 6.39 -3.07
N ASP A 146 14.93 6.91 -4.11
CA ASP A 146 15.11 8.34 -4.31
C ASP A 146 13.93 8.93 -5.08
N GLY A 147 13.48 10.10 -4.68
CA GLY A 147 12.39 10.81 -5.34
C GLY A 147 12.53 12.33 -5.25
N PRO A 148 11.72 13.07 -6.01
CA PRO A 148 11.73 14.54 -6.00
C PRO A 148 11.46 15.18 -4.63
N MET A 149 10.78 14.47 -3.74
CA MET A 149 10.51 14.90 -2.35
C MET A 149 11.47 14.29 -1.33
N GLY A 150 12.58 13.73 -1.78
CA GLY A 150 13.63 13.15 -0.94
C GLY A 150 13.69 11.63 -0.96
N GLU A 151 14.72 11.09 -0.31
CA GLU A 151 14.90 9.65 -0.12
C GLU A 151 13.83 9.08 0.81
N VAL A 152 13.33 7.90 0.49
CA VAL A 152 12.42 7.11 1.31
C VAL A 152 13.08 5.78 1.63
N GLU A 153 13.25 5.48 2.91
CA GLU A 153 13.61 4.17 3.41
C GLU A 153 12.37 3.48 3.97
N GLY A 154 12.27 2.18 3.76
CA GLY A 154 11.19 1.36 4.27
C GLY A 154 11.52 -0.12 4.16
N THR A 155 10.56 -0.96 4.50
CA THR A 155 10.70 -2.41 4.43
C THR A 155 9.73 -3.02 3.44
N ALA A 156 10.25 -3.81 2.52
CA ALA A 156 9.46 -4.68 1.65
C ALA A 156 9.15 -5.98 2.39
N PHE A 157 7.87 -6.25 2.59
CA PHE A 157 7.38 -7.49 3.18
C PHE A 157 6.80 -8.39 2.10
N ALA A 158 7.20 -9.65 2.08
CA ALA A 158 6.68 -10.63 1.14
C ALA A 158 6.52 -11.99 1.82
N VAL A 159 5.39 -12.66 1.59
CA VAL A 159 5.07 -13.97 2.16
C VAL A 159 4.36 -14.85 1.15
N TRP A 160 4.69 -16.13 1.15
CA TRP A 160 3.98 -17.11 0.35
C TRP A 160 2.79 -17.66 1.15
N ALA A 161 1.59 -17.37 0.69
CA ALA A 161 0.33 -17.76 1.31
C ALA A 161 -0.74 -18.03 0.23
N PRO A 162 -0.59 -19.14 -0.56
CA PRO A 162 -1.42 -19.38 -1.74
C PRO A 162 -2.91 -19.62 -1.43
N ASN A 163 -3.22 -20.01 -0.18
CA ASN A 163 -4.58 -20.30 0.25
C ASN A 163 -5.26 -19.11 0.96
N ALA A 164 -4.56 -17.99 1.13
CA ALA A 164 -5.14 -16.79 1.72
C ALA A 164 -6.01 -16.06 0.70
N ARG A 165 -7.09 -15.43 1.18
CA ARG A 165 -7.92 -14.50 0.40
C ARG A 165 -7.45 -13.07 0.51
N ALA A 166 -6.87 -12.72 1.66
CA ALA A 166 -6.25 -11.43 1.92
C ALA A 166 -5.11 -11.63 2.92
N VAL A 167 -4.11 -10.77 2.83
CA VAL A 167 -2.98 -10.74 3.77
C VAL A 167 -2.70 -9.30 4.12
N ARG A 168 -2.35 -9.04 5.39
CA ARG A 168 -1.89 -7.75 5.86
C ARG A 168 -0.70 -7.92 6.78
N VAL A 169 0.18 -6.94 6.80
CA VAL A 169 1.32 -6.91 7.73
C VAL A 169 0.98 -6.04 8.93
N VAL A 170 1.26 -6.56 10.13
CA VAL A 170 1.04 -5.87 11.40
C VAL A 170 2.32 -5.80 12.19
N GLY A 171 2.50 -4.76 12.96
CA GLY A 171 3.69 -4.58 13.77
C GLY A 171 3.65 -3.33 14.62
N ASP A 172 4.79 -3.00 15.22
CA ASP A 172 4.94 -1.80 16.06
C ASP A 172 4.59 -0.51 15.29
N PHE A 173 4.85 -0.50 13.97
CA PHE A 173 4.69 0.66 13.09
C PHE A 173 3.22 1.01 12.78
N ASN A 174 2.28 0.14 13.06
CA ASN A 174 0.85 0.39 12.86
C ASN A 174 -0.01 -0.03 14.05
N TYR A 175 0.57 -0.08 15.24
CA TYR A 175 -0.10 -0.47 16.49
C TYR A 175 -0.79 -1.85 16.38
N TRP A 176 -0.21 -2.75 15.57
CA TRP A 176 -0.74 -4.10 15.32
C TRP A 176 -2.13 -4.11 14.67
N ASP A 177 -2.50 -3.02 14.01
CA ASP A 177 -3.70 -2.89 13.17
C ASP A 177 -3.31 -2.81 11.69
N GLY A 178 -3.61 -3.86 10.93
CA GLY A 178 -3.22 -4.00 9.53
C GLY A 178 -4.23 -3.43 8.52
N THR A 179 -5.26 -2.69 8.94
CA THR A 179 -6.29 -2.19 8.00
C THR A 179 -5.74 -1.24 6.95
N ALA A 180 -4.69 -0.47 7.27
CA ALA A 180 -4.00 0.42 6.34
C ALA A 180 -2.74 -0.21 5.70
N THR A 181 -2.46 -1.47 5.93
CA THR A 181 -1.29 -2.21 5.42
C THR A 181 -1.66 -3.56 4.80
N ALA A 182 -2.77 -3.58 4.06
CA ALA A 182 -3.14 -4.70 3.22
C ALA A 182 -2.09 -4.94 2.13
N MET A 183 -1.71 -6.19 1.94
CA MET A 183 -0.73 -6.61 0.94
C MET A 183 -1.42 -6.99 -0.35
N ARG A 184 -0.72 -6.86 -1.49
CA ARG A 184 -1.25 -7.28 -2.79
C ARG A 184 -0.85 -8.70 -3.11
N SER A 185 -1.76 -9.44 -3.73
CA SER A 185 -1.49 -10.71 -4.36
C SER A 185 -0.67 -10.53 -5.63
N LEU A 186 0.40 -11.29 -5.76
CA LEU A 186 1.17 -11.41 -7.00
C LEU A 186 0.69 -12.61 -7.85
N GLY A 187 -0.63 -12.80 -7.90
CA GLY A 187 -1.31 -13.74 -8.79
C GLY A 187 -1.01 -15.21 -8.48
N SER A 188 -0.74 -15.97 -9.54
CA SER A 188 -0.54 -17.43 -9.46
C SER A 188 0.70 -17.88 -8.66
N SER A 189 1.61 -16.95 -8.35
CA SER A 189 2.77 -17.26 -7.50
C SER A 189 2.39 -17.63 -6.06
N GLY A 190 1.22 -17.19 -5.60
CA GLY A 190 0.79 -17.33 -4.21
C GLY A 190 1.51 -16.39 -3.23
N VAL A 191 2.30 -15.46 -3.73
CA VAL A 191 3.03 -14.46 -2.95
C VAL A 191 2.17 -13.23 -2.72
N TRP A 192 2.24 -12.68 -1.52
CA TRP A 192 1.68 -11.41 -1.10
C TRP A 192 2.81 -10.47 -0.73
N GLU A 193 2.70 -9.21 -1.13
CA GLU A 193 3.78 -8.25 -1.01
C GLU A 193 3.26 -6.84 -0.68
N LEU A 194 4.02 -6.09 0.11
CA LEU A 194 3.84 -4.67 0.34
C LEU A 194 5.17 -4.03 0.76
N PHE A 195 5.51 -2.90 0.16
CA PHE A 195 6.54 -2.01 0.68
C PHE A 195 5.90 -1.03 1.68
N VAL A 196 6.43 -0.96 2.90
CA VAL A 196 5.93 -0.05 3.94
C VAL A 196 7.00 1.00 4.23
N PRO A 197 6.81 2.25 3.76
CA PRO A 197 7.72 3.34 4.02
C PRO A 197 7.83 3.63 5.53
N GLY A 198 9.03 4.04 5.96
CA GLY A 198 9.28 4.42 7.35
C GLY A 198 9.48 3.26 8.32
N VAL A 199 9.32 2.02 7.88
CA VAL A 199 9.61 0.83 8.69
C VAL A 199 11.05 0.40 8.46
N GLY A 200 11.84 0.37 9.52
CA GLY A 200 13.27 0.08 9.48
C GLY A 200 13.69 -1.12 10.31
N VAL A 201 15.01 -1.31 10.39
CA VAL A 201 15.64 -2.34 11.20
C VAL A 201 15.18 -2.28 12.65
N GLY A 202 14.92 -3.44 13.25
CA GLY A 202 14.42 -3.56 14.63
C GLY A 202 12.90 -3.57 14.77
N ALA A 203 12.15 -3.21 13.72
CA ALA A 203 10.70 -3.27 13.76
C ALA A 203 10.21 -4.70 13.95
N ARG A 204 9.26 -4.90 14.85
CA ARG A 204 8.61 -6.19 15.10
C ARG A 204 7.37 -6.30 14.26
N TYR A 205 7.16 -7.45 13.63
CA TYR A 205 6.03 -7.66 12.73
C TYR A 205 5.55 -9.11 12.71
N LYS A 206 4.32 -9.28 12.23
CA LYS A 206 3.70 -10.55 11.83
C LYS A 206 2.87 -10.36 10.57
N PHE A 207 2.49 -11.46 9.95
CA PHE A 207 1.47 -11.46 8.90
C PHE A 207 0.13 -11.89 9.48
N GLU A 208 -0.94 -11.24 9.06
CA GLU A 208 -2.31 -11.68 9.31
C GLU A 208 -2.92 -12.17 7.99
N LEU A 209 -3.38 -13.40 7.99
CA LEU A 209 -3.95 -14.08 6.83
C LEU A 209 -5.45 -14.26 7.01
N CYS A 210 -6.23 -13.83 6.02
CA CYS A 210 -7.66 -14.11 5.95
C CYS A 210 -7.89 -15.36 5.10
N PHE A 211 -8.63 -16.31 5.62
CA PHE A 211 -8.96 -17.54 4.92
C PHE A 211 -10.39 -17.55 4.36
N ALA A 212 -10.74 -18.63 3.67
CA ALA A 212 -12.02 -18.76 2.97
C ALA A 212 -13.27 -18.61 3.86
N ASP A 213 -13.14 -18.94 5.15
CA ASP A 213 -14.20 -18.79 6.17
C ASP A 213 -14.31 -17.37 6.74
N GLY A 214 -13.47 -16.44 6.26
CA GLY A 214 -13.40 -15.05 6.73
C GLY A 214 -12.62 -14.85 8.02
N SER A 215 -12.05 -15.90 8.61
CA SER A 215 -11.23 -15.81 9.81
C SER A 215 -9.84 -15.23 9.52
N TRP A 216 -9.31 -14.43 10.46
CA TRP A 216 -7.98 -13.88 10.43
C TRP A 216 -7.05 -14.60 11.41
N HIS A 217 -5.87 -14.99 10.94
CA HIS A 217 -4.86 -15.66 11.74
C HIS A 217 -3.52 -14.95 11.65
N GLN A 218 -2.95 -14.62 12.80
CA GLN A 218 -1.58 -14.10 12.88
C GLN A 218 -0.57 -15.23 12.73
N LYS A 219 0.45 -15.00 11.91
CA LYS A 219 1.57 -15.92 11.69
C LYS A 219 2.90 -15.16 11.74
N ALA A 220 3.89 -15.80 12.36
CA ALA A 220 5.27 -15.36 12.23
C ALA A 220 5.74 -15.55 10.78
N ASP A 221 6.73 -14.75 10.37
CA ASP A 221 7.34 -14.89 9.05
C ASP A 221 8.23 -16.15 9.00
N PRO A 222 7.94 -17.10 8.10
CA PRO A 222 8.78 -18.29 7.97
C PRO A 222 10.18 -18.01 7.41
N MET A 223 10.38 -16.84 6.79
CA MET A 223 11.68 -16.40 6.25
C MET A 223 12.36 -15.34 7.13
N ALA A 224 11.88 -15.14 8.36
CA ALA A 224 12.48 -14.18 9.28
C ALA A 224 13.93 -14.55 9.61
N ARG A 225 14.82 -13.57 9.51
CA ARG A 225 16.23 -13.69 9.91
C ARG A 225 16.44 -13.52 11.41
N ALA A 226 15.52 -12.81 12.07
CA ALA A 226 15.51 -12.64 13.52
C ALA A 226 14.09 -12.69 14.07
N THR A 227 13.97 -13.14 15.30
CA THR A 227 12.71 -13.23 16.05
C THR A 227 12.91 -12.69 17.45
N GLU A 228 11.80 -12.35 18.10
CA GLU A 228 11.81 -12.05 19.54
C GLU A 228 12.25 -13.26 20.37
N VAL A 229 12.67 -12.97 21.59
CA VAL A 229 12.97 -14.02 22.57
C VAL A 229 11.65 -14.55 23.16
N PRO A 230 11.46 -15.90 23.24
CA PRO A 230 10.26 -16.47 23.83
C PRO A 230 9.99 -15.90 25.26
N PRO A 231 8.71 -15.70 25.63
CA PRO A 231 7.49 -16.18 24.99
C PRO A 231 6.96 -15.31 23.84
N ALA A 232 7.57 -14.19 23.54
CA ALA A 232 7.21 -13.37 22.39
C ALA A 232 7.55 -14.10 21.08
N THR A 233 6.79 -13.84 20.01
CA THR A 233 6.84 -14.63 18.76
C THR A 233 6.85 -13.79 17.51
N ALA A 234 7.06 -12.48 17.60
CA ALA A 234 7.14 -11.64 16.41
C ALA A 234 8.47 -11.82 15.69
N SER A 235 8.44 -11.65 14.39
CA SER A 235 9.62 -11.52 13.56
C SER A 235 10.20 -10.10 13.66
N VAL A 236 11.49 -9.96 13.41
CA VAL A 236 12.20 -8.68 13.54
C VAL A 236 12.90 -8.35 12.22
N VAL A 237 12.72 -7.12 11.73
CA VAL A 237 13.41 -6.61 10.54
C VAL A 237 14.90 -6.48 10.85
N THR A 238 15.74 -7.04 10.00
CA THR A 238 17.21 -6.99 10.14
C THR A 238 17.85 -6.20 9.02
N ASP A 239 19.03 -5.67 9.28
CA ASP A 239 19.94 -5.21 8.24
C ASP A 239 20.45 -6.40 7.42
N GLN A 240 20.69 -6.20 6.12
CA GLN A 240 21.12 -7.27 5.19
C GLN A 240 22.64 -7.31 5.08
#